data_6cf58fcea91f82832b8e0861c3d77dec
#
_entry.id   6cf58fcea91f82832b8e0861c3d77dec
#
_cell.length_a   1.000
_cell.length_b   1.000
_cell.length_c   1.000
_cell.angle_alpha   90.00
_cell.angle_beta   90.00
_cell.angle_gamma   90.00
#
_symmetry.space_group_name_H-M   'P 1'
#
loop_
_entity.id
_entity.type
_entity.pdbx_description
1 polymer ?
#
loop_
_entity_poly.entity_id
_entity_poly.type
_entity_poly.pdbx_seq_one_letter_code
_entity_poly.pdbx_strand_id
1 'polypeptide(L)'
;MSTAAESLRAQLRQLPGLTLHEGVLAHDALPDDPFEQRYLEVRRREGRLYSDAQVRTLPQPPGALGASHEWRVRAESCRRLLRHLRARGGDAPLLELGCGNGWLSHRLASGLQREVCGVDVNRTELAQAARVFADAPRLSFVAGDILRLPLPAQRFDVVVVPACIQYFADPRALIARLLRLLQHDGELHILDSPFYADADQARASAARSLRYFSDLGCAELSQQYHQHTDAVLDGIVLRRLFDPRRWSVRCLRALRWRQPHFPWLCIRKRDNLALAAA
;
A
#
# COMPACT_ATOMS: atom_id res chain seq x y z
N MET A 1 9.81 -1.80 36.67
CA MET A 1 10.63 -2.49 35.66
C MET A 1 9.76 -2.63 34.44
N SER A 2 10.01 -1.82 33.39
CA SER A 2 9.26 -1.90 32.13
C SER A 2 9.69 -3.16 31.41
N THR A 3 8.82 -4.14 31.26
CA THR A 3 9.03 -5.27 30.36
C THR A 3 9.23 -4.69 28.97
N ALA A 4 10.39 -4.96 28.37
CA ALA A 4 10.65 -4.55 26.98
C ALA A 4 9.50 -5.05 26.11
N ALA A 5 8.83 -4.13 25.42
CA ALA A 5 7.70 -4.49 24.56
C ALA A 5 8.19 -5.52 23.53
N GLU A 6 7.49 -6.65 23.44
CA GLU A 6 7.81 -7.69 22.47
C GLU A 6 7.84 -7.13 21.07
N SER A 7 8.87 -7.49 20.29
CA SER A 7 9.01 -6.99 18.91
C SER A 7 7.82 -7.42 18.04
N LEU A 8 7.45 -6.59 17.08
CA LEU A 8 6.39 -6.92 16.11
C LEU A 8 6.65 -8.28 15.44
N ARG A 9 7.91 -8.53 15.04
CA ARG A 9 8.30 -9.80 14.38
C ARG A 9 8.02 -11.02 15.28
N ALA A 10 8.30 -10.92 16.59
CA ALA A 10 8.04 -12.01 17.53
C ALA A 10 6.53 -12.25 17.67
N GLN A 11 5.76 -11.17 17.82
CA GLN A 11 4.29 -11.26 17.90
C GLN A 11 3.66 -11.87 16.63
N LEU A 12 4.10 -11.45 15.44
CA LEU A 12 3.59 -11.98 14.18
C LEU A 12 3.85 -13.49 14.04
N ARG A 13 4.98 -13.99 14.53
CA ARG A 13 5.32 -15.43 14.50
C ARG A 13 4.45 -16.29 15.41
N GLN A 14 3.79 -15.70 16.40
CA GLN A 14 2.91 -16.39 17.35
C GLN A 14 1.45 -16.38 16.90
N LEU A 15 1.12 -15.64 15.81
CA LEU A 15 -0.26 -15.59 15.33
C LEU A 15 -0.69 -16.93 14.74
N PRO A 16 -1.91 -17.39 15.08
CA PRO A 16 -2.43 -18.65 14.58
C PRO A 16 -2.57 -18.64 13.05
N GLY A 17 -2.27 -19.77 12.41
CA GLY A 17 -2.37 -19.93 10.97
C GLY A 17 -1.33 -19.16 10.15
N LEU A 18 -0.27 -18.64 10.79
CA LEU A 18 0.88 -18.06 10.09
C LEU A 18 2.09 -18.99 10.20
N THR A 19 2.60 -19.42 9.07
CA THR A 19 3.80 -20.26 8.96
C THR A 19 4.91 -19.50 8.23
N LEU A 20 6.14 -19.60 8.75
CA LEU A 20 7.30 -18.93 8.15
C LEU A 20 7.86 -19.75 6.99
N HIS A 21 7.85 -19.20 5.78
CA HIS A 21 8.44 -19.75 4.57
C HIS A 21 9.38 -18.72 3.93
N GLU A 22 10.65 -19.04 3.75
CA GLU A 22 11.65 -18.19 3.06
C GLU A 22 11.66 -16.71 3.51
N GLY A 23 11.46 -16.47 4.80
CA GLY A 23 11.46 -15.11 5.37
C GLY A 23 10.11 -14.38 5.31
N VAL A 24 9.08 -15.01 4.74
CA VAL A 24 7.70 -14.51 4.70
C VAL A 24 6.82 -15.32 5.63
N LEU A 25 6.00 -14.68 6.45
CA LEU A 25 4.95 -15.32 7.22
C LEU A 25 3.72 -15.49 6.31
N ALA A 26 3.41 -16.72 5.92
CA ALA A 26 2.28 -17.02 5.04
C ALA A 26 1.08 -17.51 5.84
N HIS A 27 -0.11 -16.99 5.54
CA HIS A 27 -1.35 -17.48 6.13
C HIS A 27 -1.77 -18.80 5.44
N ASP A 28 -2.01 -19.85 6.23
CA ASP A 28 -2.27 -21.21 5.74
C ASP A 28 -3.52 -21.27 4.82
N ALA A 29 -4.49 -20.39 5.05
CA ALA A 29 -5.71 -20.28 4.23
C ALA A 29 -5.56 -19.39 2.99
N LEU A 30 -4.35 -18.94 2.65
CA LEU A 30 -4.13 -18.19 1.41
C LEU A 30 -4.04 -19.21 0.26
N PRO A 31 -5.07 -19.32 -0.61
CA PRO A 31 -5.05 -20.26 -1.72
C PRO A 31 -4.01 -19.87 -2.75
N ASP A 32 -3.60 -20.84 -3.58
CA ASP A 32 -2.93 -20.51 -4.83
C ASP A 32 -3.92 -19.76 -5.72
N ASP A 33 -3.61 -18.49 -6.02
CA ASP A 33 -4.51 -17.63 -6.76
C ASP A 33 -4.07 -17.56 -8.23
N PRO A 34 -4.90 -18.04 -9.17
CA PRO A 34 -4.66 -17.85 -10.60
C PRO A 34 -4.48 -16.38 -10.99
N PHE A 35 -5.02 -15.46 -10.19
CA PHE A 35 -4.83 -14.03 -10.37
C PHE A 35 -3.36 -13.61 -10.22
N GLU A 36 -2.62 -14.17 -9.25
CA GLU A 36 -1.20 -13.86 -9.06
C GLU A 36 -0.38 -14.12 -10.32
N GLN A 37 -0.57 -15.29 -10.94
CA GLN A 37 0.16 -15.67 -12.17
C GLN A 37 -0.15 -14.71 -13.32
N ARG A 38 -1.43 -14.37 -13.50
CA ARG A 38 -1.86 -13.42 -14.55
C ARG A 38 -1.38 -12.02 -14.30
N TYR A 39 -1.43 -11.57 -13.05
CA TYR A 39 -0.86 -10.29 -12.63
C TYR A 39 0.63 -10.21 -12.94
N LEU A 40 1.41 -11.23 -12.59
CA LEU A 40 2.84 -11.31 -12.88
C LEU A 40 3.12 -11.32 -14.39
N GLU A 41 2.28 -11.98 -15.18
CA GLU A 41 2.41 -11.97 -16.65
C GLU A 41 2.20 -10.56 -17.22
N VAL A 42 1.18 -9.83 -16.75
CA VAL A 42 0.99 -8.42 -17.12
C VAL A 42 2.20 -7.59 -16.71
N ARG A 43 2.68 -7.75 -15.47
CA ARG A 43 3.88 -7.04 -15.00
C ARG A 43 5.11 -7.34 -15.86
N ARG A 44 5.27 -8.57 -16.35
CA ARG A 44 6.33 -8.95 -17.25
C ARG A 44 6.20 -8.21 -18.61
N ARG A 45 5.00 -8.21 -19.21
CA ARG A 45 4.73 -7.51 -20.49
C ARG A 45 4.93 -6.00 -20.36
N GLU A 46 4.61 -5.42 -19.22
CA GLU A 46 4.85 -4.01 -18.91
C GLU A 46 6.33 -3.69 -18.62
N GLY A 47 7.22 -4.69 -18.51
CA GLY A 47 8.60 -4.49 -18.06
C GLY A 47 8.70 -4.05 -16.59
N ARG A 48 7.73 -4.44 -15.75
CA ARG A 48 7.63 -4.06 -14.34
C ARG A 48 8.01 -5.16 -13.36
N LEU A 49 8.58 -6.26 -13.84
CA LEU A 49 9.29 -7.21 -13.01
C LEU A 49 10.73 -6.72 -12.84
N TYR A 50 11.09 -6.41 -11.62
CA TYR A 50 12.38 -5.81 -11.30
C TYR A 50 13.34 -6.88 -10.77
N SER A 51 14.63 -6.78 -11.13
CA SER A 51 15.67 -7.60 -10.51
C SER A 51 15.89 -7.19 -9.05
N ASP A 52 16.50 -8.06 -8.25
CA ASP A 52 16.84 -7.78 -6.85
C ASP A 52 17.71 -6.52 -6.72
N ALA A 53 18.64 -6.32 -7.65
CA ALA A 53 19.47 -5.12 -7.69
C ALA A 53 18.66 -3.85 -7.95
N GLN A 54 17.65 -3.92 -8.82
CA GLN A 54 16.75 -2.80 -9.08
C GLN A 54 15.85 -2.51 -7.87
N VAL A 55 15.27 -3.55 -7.24
CA VAL A 55 14.42 -3.39 -6.05
C VAL A 55 15.17 -2.70 -4.91
N ARG A 56 16.44 -3.05 -4.66
CA ARG A 56 17.27 -2.38 -3.64
C ARG A 56 17.37 -0.87 -3.82
N THR A 57 17.35 -0.39 -5.05
CA THR A 57 17.55 1.03 -5.38
C THR A 57 16.25 1.83 -5.45
N LEU A 58 15.08 1.15 -5.44
CA LEU A 58 13.79 1.84 -5.50
C LEU A 58 13.62 2.84 -4.34
N PRO A 59 12.99 3.97 -4.56
CA PRO A 59 12.30 4.44 -5.78
C PRO A 59 13.21 5.17 -6.79
N GLN A 60 14.49 4.98 -6.75
CA GLN A 60 15.49 5.64 -7.61
C GLN A 60 16.35 4.59 -8.35
N PRO A 61 15.72 3.73 -9.18
CA PRO A 61 16.49 2.75 -9.94
C PRO A 61 17.36 3.43 -10.98
N PRO A 62 18.52 2.84 -11.32
CA PRO A 62 19.44 3.40 -12.31
C PRO A 62 18.87 3.34 -13.73
N GLY A 63 19.43 4.19 -14.61
CA GLY A 63 19.14 4.16 -16.05
C GLY A 63 17.73 4.64 -16.42
N ALA A 64 17.23 4.16 -17.55
CA ALA A 64 15.95 4.56 -18.13
C ALA A 64 14.75 4.30 -17.19
N LEU A 65 14.81 3.25 -16.36
CA LEU A 65 13.76 2.94 -15.38
C LEU A 65 13.61 4.06 -14.35
N GLY A 66 14.71 4.60 -13.80
CA GLY A 66 14.68 5.73 -12.87
C GLY A 66 14.20 7.04 -13.53
N ALA A 67 14.39 7.15 -14.83
CA ALA A 67 13.86 8.28 -15.62
C ALA A 67 12.37 8.15 -15.90
N SER A 68 11.73 7.01 -15.65
CA SER A 68 10.30 6.82 -15.89
C SER A 68 9.45 7.79 -15.08
N HIS A 69 8.32 8.21 -15.66
CA HIS A 69 7.39 9.11 -14.96
C HIS A 69 6.84 8.48 -13.67
N GLU A 70 6.53 7.19 -13.70
CA GLU A 70 6.00 6.44 -12.58
C GLU A 70 6.92 6.50 -11.35
N TRP A 71 8.20 6.12 -11.52
CA TRP A 71 9.12 6.10 -10.38
C TRP A 71 9.42 7.47 -9.81
N ARG A 72 9.39 8.51 -10.64
CA ARG A 72 9.52 9.89 -10.14
C ARG A 72 8.33 10.32 -9.29
N VAL A 73 7.11 9.93 -9.68
CA VAL A 73 5.89 10.19 -8.89
C VAL A 73 5.93 9.40 -7.59
N ARG A 74 6.27 8.11 -7.63
CA ARG A 74 6.39 7.26 -6.44
C ARG A 74 7.47 7.75 -5.46
N ALA A 75 8.61 8.22 -5.98
CA ALA A 75 9.66 8.83 -5.16
C ALA A 75 9.17 10.09 -4.44
N GLU A 76 8.39 10.94 -5.13
CA GLU A 76 7.81 12.14 -4.53
C GLU A 76 6.77 11.79 -3.47
N SER A 77 5.87 10.81 -3.72
CA SER A 77 4.91 10.32 -2.74
C SER A 77 5.61 9.78 -1.48
N CYS A 78 6.63 8.95 -1.66
CA CYS A 78 7.44 8.40 -0.57
C CYS A 78 8.12 9.52 0.24
N ARG A 79 8.74 10.49 -0.42
CA ARG A 79 9.42 11.63 0.22
C ARG A 79 8.44 12.45 1.07
N ARG A 80 7.23 12.72 0.56
CA ARG A 80 6.18 13.45 1.29
C ARG A 80 5.68 12.66 2.48
N LEU A 81 5.42 11.37 2.30
CA LEU A 81 4.98 10.48 3.39
C LEU A 81 6.02 10.44 4.51
N LEU A 82 7.29 10.18 4.20
CA LEU A 82 8.36 10.16 5.19
C LEU A 82 8.51 11.49 5.94
N ARG A 83 8.38 12.62 5.24
CA ARG A 83 8.43 13.95 5.88
C ARG A 83 7.27 14.14 6.86
N HIS A 84 6.05 13.76 6.47
CA HIS A 84 4.87 13.85 7.31
C HIS A 84 5.01 12.97 8.57
N LEU A 85 5.40 11.71 8.39
CA LEU A 85 5.53 10.76 9.49
C LEU A 85 6.67 11.13 10.47
N ARG A 86 7.78 11.69 9.96
CA ARG A 86 8.84 12.23 10.83
C ARG A 86 8.35 13.41 11.67
N ALA A 87 7.62 14.34 11.06
CA ALA A 87 7.05 15.49 11.76
C ALA A 87 5.98 15.09 12.80
N ARG A 88 5.21 14.03 12.49
CA ARG A 88 4.24 13.47 13.43
C ARG A 88 4.91 12.78 14.62
N GLY A 89 6.04 12.12 14.39
CA GLY A 89 6.71 11.32 15.41
C GLY A 89 6.05 9.97 15.65
N GLY A 90 6.34 9.36 16.81
CA GLY A 90 5.84 8.05 17.23
C GLY A 90 6.91 6.96 17.03
N ASP A 91 6.76 5.86 17.78
CA ASP A 91 7.69 4.73 17.84
C ASP A 91 7.01 3.37 17.57
N ALA A 92 5.67 3.31 17.67
CA ALA A 92 4.93 2.08 17.45
C ALA A 92 4.99 1.64 15.97
N PRO A 93 4.78 0.35 15.70
CA PRO A 93 4.93 -0.21 14.36
C PRO A 93 4.02 0.40 13.28
N LEU A 94 4.44 0.24 12.04
CA LEU A 94 3.67 0.58 10.84
C LEU A 94 3.23 -0.69 10.11
N LEU A 95 2.12 -0.57 9.35
CA LEU A 95 1.69 -1.57 8.38
C LEU A 95 1.62 -0.94 6.99
N GLU A 96 2.17 -1.61 5.98
CA GLU A 96 1.94 -1.30 4.56
C GLU A 96 1.10 -2.41 3.95
N LEU A 97 -0.05 -2.04 3.37
CA LEU A 97 -0.91 -2.95 2.62
C LEU A 97 -0.66 -2.84 1.12
N GLY A 98 -0.46 -3.98 0.46
CA GLY A 98 -0.09 -4.02 -0.96
C GLY A 98 1.39 -3.68 -1.14
N CYS A 99 2.26 -4.26 -0.31
CA CYS A 99 3.67 -3.91 -0.28
C CYS A 99 4.47 -4.45 -1.48
N GLY A 100 3.95 -5.46 -2.21
CA GLY A 100 4.62 -6.09 -3.33
C GLY A 100 6.05 -6.49 -3.00
N ASN A 101 7.02 -6.00 -3.78
CA ASN A 101 8.45 -6.27 -3.58
C ASN A 101 9.09 -5.53 -2.38
N GLY A 102 8.30 -4.91 -1.51
CA GLY A 102 8.72 -4.38 -0.22
C GLY A 102 9.55 -3.09 -0.25
N TRP A 103 9.73 -2.46 -1.40
CA TRP A 103 10.59 -1.27 -1.51
C TRP A 103 10.15 -0.13 -0.59
N LEU A 104 8.84 0.16 -0.49
CA LEU A 104 8.34 1.25 0.35
C LEU A 104 8.37 0.85 1.83
N SER A 105 8.03 -0.41 2.17
CA SER A 105 8.21 -0.95 3.52
C SER A 105 9.65 -0.76 4.02
N HIS A 106 10.64 -1.07 3.18
CA HIS A 106 12.04 -0.86 3.50
C HIS A 106 12.39 0.64 3.68
N ARG A 107 11.86 1.53 2.81
CA ARG A 107 12.07 2.98 2.96
C ARG A 107 11.43 3.53 4.23
N LEU A 108 10.26 3.04 4.61
CA LEU A 108 9.60 3.39 5.87
C LEU A 108 10.41 2.91 7.08
N ALA A 109 10.81 1.62 7.10
CA ALA A 109 11.58 1.05 8.20
C ALA A 109 12.92 1.76 8.39
N SER A 110 13.69 1.95 7.32
CA SER A 110 14.99 2.61 7.36
C SER A 110 14.89 4.11 7.61
N GLY A 111 13.91 4.79 6.99
CA GLY A 111 13.75 6.23 7.09
C GLY A 111 13.17 6.73 8.42
N LEU A 112 12.38 5.90 9.10
CA LEU A 112 11.74 6.23 10.39
C LEU A 112 12.40 5.52 11.57
N GLN A 113 13.27 4.53 11.32
CA GLN A 113 13.85 3.65 12.34
C GLN A 113 12.80 2.91 13.18
N ARG A 114 11.68 2.52 12.54
CA ARG A 114 10.52 1.85 13.16
C ARG A 114 10.29 0.48 12.57
N GLU A 115 9.63 -0.40 13.31
CA GLU A 115 9.18 -1.70 12.79
C GLU A 115 8.09 -1.50 11.75
N VAL A 116 8.18 -2.24 10.64
CA VAL A 116 7.20 -2.22 9.55
C VAL A 116 6.80 -3.64 9.19
N CYS A 117 5.48 -3.86 9.08
CA CYS A 117 4.88 -5.06 8.53
C CYS A 117 4.39 -4.76 7.12
N GLY A 118 5.00 -5.35 6.10
CA GLY A 118 4.49 -5.36 4.73
C GLY A 118 3.53 -6.53 4.54
N VAL A 119 2.31 -6.26 4.06
CA VAL A 119 1.27 -7.26 3.78
C VAL A 119 0.93 -7.24 2.30
N ASP A 120 0.92 -8.42 1.68
CA ASP A 120 0.48 -8.60 0.30
C ASP A 120 -0.12 -10.00 0.10
N VAL A 121 -0.85 -10.21 -0.99
CA VAL A 121 -1.30 -11.54 -1.43
C VAL A 121 -0.32 -12.16 -2.44
N ASN A 122 0.52 -11.36 -3.08
CA ASN A 122 1.47 -11.80 -4.10
C ASN A 122 2.71 -12.43 -3.45
N ARG A 123 2.73 -13.76 -3.42
CA ARG A 123 3.82 -14.54 -2.79
C ARG A 123 5.16 -14.36 -3.49
N THR A 124 5.15 -14.24 -4.82
CA THR A 124 6.36 -14.07 -5.63
C THR A 124 7.08 -12.76 -5.32
N GLU A 125 6.33 -11.65 -5.27
CA GLU A 125 6.89 -10.35 -4.90
C GLU A 125 7.34 -10.32 -3.44
N LEU A 126 6.58 -10.94 -2.52
CA LEU A 126 6.97 -11.05 -1.11
C LEU A 126 8.23 -11.89 -0.91
N ALA A 127 8.39 -13.00 -1.62
CA ALA A 127 9.62 -13.80 -1.58
C ALA A 127 10.83 -12.97 -2.08
N GLN A 128 10.63 -12.16 -3.12
CA GLN A 128 11.66 -11.21 -3.56
C GLN A 128 11.95 -10.17 -2.47
N ALA A 129 10.92 -9.60 -1.84
CA ALA A 129 11.07 -8.61 -0.78
C ALA A 129 11.87 -9.17 0.41
N ALA A 130 11.53 -10.38 0.88
CA ALA A 130 12.22 -11.05 1.98
C ALA A 130 13.69 -11.33 1.66
N ARG A 131 13.98 -11.75 0.43
CA ARG A 131 15.36 -12.03 -0.03
C ARG A 131 16.18 -10.73 -0.17
N VAL A 132 15.59 -9.70 -0.79
CA VAL A 132 16.28 -8.42 -1.05
C VAL A 132 16.59 -7.67 0.24
N PHE A 133 15.70 -7.73 1.22
CA PHE A 133 15.80 -6.99 2.48
C PHE A 133 16.00 -7.90 3.70
N ALA A 134 16.65 -9.06 3.50
CA ALA A 134 16.88 -10.05 4.55
C ALA A 134 17.66 -9.48 5.75
N ASP A 135 18.52 -8.52 5.52
CA ASP A 135 19.35 -7.82 6.50
C ASP A 135 18.66 -6.64 7.22
N ALA A 136 17.37 -6.37 6.90
CA ALA A 136 16.61 -5.30 7.54
C ALA A 136 15.90 -5.80 8.84
N PRO A 137 16.43 -5.53 10.04
CA PRO A 137 15.94 -6.13 11.29
C PRO A 137 14.54 -5.66 11.68
N ARG A 138 14.13 -4.48 11.22
CA ARG A 138 12.83 -3.86 11.53
C ARG A 138 11.75 -4.15 10.49
N LEU A 139 11.99 -5.06 9.55
CA LEU A 139 11.07 -5.34 8.46
C LEU A 139 10.55 -6.78 8.54
N SER A 140 9.24 -6.94 8.43
CA SER A 140 8.58 -8.24 8.39
C SER A 140 7.59 -8.27 7.24
N PHE A 141 7.45 -9.42 6.58
CA PHE A 141 6.53 -9.62 5.47
C PHE A 141 5.51 -10.70 5.80
N VAL A 142 4.25 -10.44 5.46
CA VAL A 142 3.12 -11.35 5.68
C VAL A 142 2.36 -11.54 4.37
N ALA A 143 2.24 -12.80 3.94
CA ALA A 143 1.41 -13.19 2.80
C ALA A 143 0.00 -13.53 3.29
N GLY A 144 -1.02 -12.78 2.83
CA GLY A 144 -2.39 -13.06 3.21
C GLY A 144 -3.38 -11.96 2.84
N ASP A 145 -4.66 -12.32 2.85
CA ASP A 145 -5.75 -11.38 2.70
C ASP A 145 -5.93 -10.57 4.00
N ILE A 146 -5.72 -9.26 3.93
CA ILE A 146 -5.82 -8.34 5.08
C ILE A 146 -7.18 -8.41 5.81
N LEU A 147 -8.25 -8.76 5.08
CA LEU A 147 -9.58 -8.88 5.65
C LEU A 147 -9.71 -10.12 6.54
N ARG A 148 -8.87 -11.14 6.34
CA ARG A 148 -8.88 -12.44 7.04
C ARG A 148 -7.68 -12.66 7.96
N LEU A 149 -6.57 -11.95 7.73
CA LEU A 149 -5.37 -12.09 8.55
C LEU A 149 -5.67 -11.83 10.04
N PRO A 150 -5.17 -12.68 10.96
CA PRO A 150 -5.40 -12.55 12.40
C PRO A 150 -4.49 -11.48 13.04
N LEU A 151 -4.25 -10.37 12.34
CA LEU A 151 -3.42 -9.30 12.86
C LEU A 151 -4.04 -8.67 14.11
N PRO A 152 -3.22 -8.33 15.13
CA PRO A 152 -3.71 -7.82 16.40
C PRO A 152 -4.33 -6.44 16.22
N ALA A 153 -5.48 -6.23 16.87
CA ALA A 153 -6.13 -4.93 16.95
C ALA A 153 -5.25 -3.92 17.70
N GLN A 154 -5.37 -2.65 17.37
CA GLN A 154 -4.72 -1.53 18.06
C GLN A 154 -3.19 -1.66 18.21
N ARG A 155 -2.56 -2.32 17.24
CA ARG A 155 -1.11 -2.57 17.27
C ARG A 155 -0.30 -1.53 16.50
N PHE A 156 -0.85 -1.02 15.42
CA PHE A 156 -0.14 -0.12 14.50
C PHE A 156 -0.46 1.35 14.78
N ASP A 157 0.55 2.17 14.70
CA ASP A 157 0.40 3.64 14.80
C ASP A 157 0.07 4.25 13.42
N VAL A 158 0.54 3.63 12.37
CA VAL A 158 0.31 4.06 11.00
C VAL A 158 -0.02 2.84 10.12
N VAL A 159 -1.04 2.99 9.28
CA VAL A 159 -1.30 2.09 8.16
C VAL A 159 -1.18 2.86 6.86
N VAL A 160 -0.45 2.31 5.89
CA VAL A 160 -0.25 2.91 4.57
C VAL A 160 -0.83 1.99 3.50
N VAL A 161 -1.63 2.56 2.58
CA VAL A 161 -2.25 1.85 1.44
C VAL A 161 -1.83 2.57 0.15
N PRO A 162 -0.64 2.25 -0.40
CA PRO A 162 -0.13 2.89 -1.60
C PRO A 162 -0.57 2.13 -2.86
N ALA A 163 -1.28 2.77 -3.78
CA ALA A 163 -1.68 2.20 -5.08
C ALA A 163 -2.34 0.81 -4.98
N CYS A 164 -3.14 0.57 -3.94
CA CYS A 164 -3.68 -0.76 -3.62
C CYS A 164 -5.20 -0.78 -3.42
N ILE A 165 -5.85 0.31 -2.96
CA ILE A 165 -7.28 0.30 -2.59
C ILE A 165 -8.20 -0.10 -3.74
N GLN A 166 -7.81 0.12 -4.99
CA GLN A 166 -8.57 -0.23 -6.18
C GLN A 166 -8.74 -1.74 -6.40
N TYR A 167 -7.99 -2.58 -5.68
CA TYR A 167 -8.15 -4.04 -5.73
C TYR A 167 -9.19 -4.57 -4.74
N PHE A 168 -9.80 -3.71 -3.94
CA PHE A 168 -10.84 -4.07 -2.98
C PHE A 168 -12.20 -3.60 -3.48
N ALA A 169 -13.15 -4.54 -3.62
CA ALA A 169 -14.50 -4.24 -4.08
C ALA A 169 -15.25 -3.32 -3.11
N ASP A 170 -15.05 -3.53 -1.81
CA ASP A 170 -15.62 -2.70 -0.74
C ASP A 170 -14.51 -1.94 0.00
N PRO A 171 -14.20 -0.71 -0.41
CA PRO A 171 -13.18 0.11 0.24
C PRO A 171 -13.60 0.56 1.65
N ARG A 172 -14.91 0.61 1.96
CA ARG A 172 -15.38 0.99 3.31
C ARG A 172 -15.12 -0.13 4.31
N ALA A 173 -15.42 -1.39 3.96
CA ALA A 173 -15.08 -2.55 4.77
C ALA A 173 -13.57 -2.65 4.98
N LEU A 174 -12.76 -2.38 3.95
CA LEU A 174 -11.32 -2.30 4.08
C LEU A 174 -10.89 -1.22 5.08
N ILE A 175 -11.37 0.01 4.92
CA ILE A 175 -11.04 1.13 5.82
C ILE A 175 -11.43 0.77 7.26
N ALA A 176 -12.64 0.23 7.49
CA ALA A 176 -13.07 -0.21 8.82
C ALA A 176 -12.10 -1.25 9.41
N ARG A 177 -11.71 -2.25 8.63
CA ARG A 177 -10.72 -3.27 9.04
C ARG A 177 -9.39 -2.64 9.42
N LEU A 178 -8.85 -1.74 8.60
CA LEU A 178 -7.57 -1.09 8.85
C LEU A 178 -7.61 -0.16 10.07
N LEU A 179 -8.72 0.54 10.31
CA LEU A 179 -8.91 1.35 11.50
C LEU A 179 -8.92 0.50 12.79
N ARG A 180 -9.43 -0.74 12.75
CA ARG A 180 -9.34 -1.66 13.91
C ARG A 180 -7.89 -2.00 14.26
N LEU A 181 -7.01 -2.12 13.27
CA LEU A 181 -5.58 -2.42 13.49
C LEU A 181 -4.81 -1.24 14.08
N LEU A 182 -5.28 -0.01 13.87
CA LEU A 182 -4.65 1.21 14.37
C LEU A 182 -4.84 1.39 15.89
N GLN A 183 -3.85 1.97 16.55
CA GLN A 183 -3.98 2.55 17.87
C GLN A 183 -4.98 3.71 17.87
N HIS A 184 -5.40 4.18 19.04
CA HIS A 184 -6.43 5.23 19.15
C HIS A 184 -6.11 6.49 18.33
N ASP A 185 -4.88 7.00 18.42
CA ASP A 185 -4.42 8.19 17.68
C ASP A 185 -3.73 7.86 16.35
N GLY A 186 -3.86 6.61 15.90
CA GLY A 186 -3.24 6.14 14.67
C GLY A 186 -3.84 6.74 13.41
N GLU A 187 -3.04 6.76 12.35
CA GLU A 187 -3.40 7.35 11.05
C GLU A 187 -3.37 6.28 9.93
N LEU A 188 -4.45 6.24 9.13
CA LEU A 188 -4.51 5.52 7.87
C LEU A 188 -4.20 6.49 6.73
N HIS A 189 -3.19 6.19 5.93
CA HIS A 189 -2.80 6.94 4.75
C HIS A 189 -3.11 6.16 3.48
N ILE A 190 -3.96 6.72 2.61
CA ILE A 190 -4.26 6.20 1.28
C ILE A 190 -3.63 7.14 0.27
N LEU A 191 -2.72 6.62 -0.57
CA LEU A 191 -1.99 7.41 -1.57
C LEU A 191 -1.79 6.63 -2.87
N ASP A 192 -1.48 7.37 -3.94
CA ASP A 192 -1.22 6.82 -5.27
C ASP A 192 -2.37 5.94 -5.83
N SER A 193 -3.59 6.20 -5.38
CA SER A 193 -4.80 5.49 -5.79
C SER A 193 -5.85 6.47 -6.33
N PRO A 194 -6.56 6.12 -7.41
CA PRO A 194 -7.58 6.98 -7.98
C PRO A 194 -8.85 7.01 -7.13
N PHE A 195 -9.43 8.21 -7.01
CA PHE A 195 -10.81 8.43 -6.60
C PHE A 195 -11.44 9.37 -7.62
N TYR A 196 -12.56 8.97 -8.20
CA TYR A 196 -13.25 9.71 -9.24
C TYR A 196 -14.32 10.62 -8.64
N ALA A 197 -14.52 11.80 -9.23
CA ALA A 197 -15.49 12.75 -8.71
C ALA A 197 -16.94 12.24 -8.84
N ASP A 198 -17.21 11.47 -9.89
CA ASP A 198 -18.54 10.96 -10.23
C ASP A 198 -18.50 9.59 -10.94
N ALA A 199 -19.67 9.01 -11.12
CA ALA A 199 -19.82 7.71 -11.76
C ALA A 199 -19.44 7.72 -13.25
N ASP A 200 -19.57 8.85 -13.95
CA ASP A 200 -19.23 8.95 -15.37
C ASP A 200 -17.73 8.85 -15.57
N GLN A 201 -16.95 9.55 -14.74
CA GLN A 201 -15.49 9.46 -14.74
C GLN A 201 -15.02 8.05 -14.36
N ALA A 202 -15.67 7.42 -13.37
CA ALA A 202 -15.38 6.03 -12.97
C ALA A 202 -15.65 5.07 -14.14
N ARG A 203 -16.80 5.17 -14.81
CA ARG A 203 -17.13 4.35 -16.00
C ARG A 203 -16.15 4.55 -17.15
N ALA A 204 -15.80 5.80 -17.44
CA ALA A 204 -14.83 6.11 -18.48
C ALA A 204 -13.44 5.52 -18.15
N SER A 205 -13.06 5.50 -16.87
CA SER A 205 -11.82 4.86 -16.42
C SER A 205 -11.89 3.33 -16.52
N ALA A 206 -13.01 2.71 -16.12
CA ALA A 206 -13.22 1.27 -16.26
C ALA A 206 -13.09 0.82 -17.73
N ALA A 207 -13.69 1.59 -18.66
CA ALA A 207 -13.56 1.31 -20.08
C ALA A 207 -12.13 1.42 -20.60
N ARG A 208 -11.31 2.37 -20.07
CA ARG A 208 -9.89 2.46 -20.40
C ARG A 208 -9.11 1.27 -19.83
N SER A 209 -9.38 0.88 -18.58
CA SER A 209 -8.75 -0.28 -17.95
C SER A 209 -9.05 -1.57 -18.72
N LEU A 210 -10.33 -1.78 -19.11
CA LEU A 210 -10.72 -2.94 -19.91
C LEU A 210 -9.96 -2.99 -21.24
N ARG A 211 -9.88 -1.89 -21.97
CA ARG A 211 -9.10 -1.83 -23.22
C ARG A 211 -7.64 -2.14 -22.96
N TYR A 212 -7.04 -1.51 -21.98
CA TYR A 212 -5.64 -1.73 -21.62
C TYR A 212 -5.32 -3.20 -21.32
N PHE A 213 -6.13 -3.85 -20.47
CA PHE A 213 -5.92 -5.27 -20.16
C PHE A 213 -6.28 -6.18 -21.35
N SER A 214 -7.25 -5.80 -22.19
CA SER A 214 -7.53 -6.53 -23.44
C SER A 214 -6.36 -6.49 -24.42
N ASP A 215 -5.73 -5.33 -24.60
CA ASP A 215 -4.55 -5.16 -25.44
C ASP A 215 -3.36 -6.00 -24.94
N LEU A 216 -3.30 -6.27 -23.64
CA LEU A 216 -2.33 -7.16 -23.01
C LEU A 216 -2.76 -8.63 -23.01
N GLY A 217 -3.93 -8.98 -23.56
CA GLY A 217 -4.46 -10.34 -23.58
C GLY A 217 -4.89 -10.89 -22.22
N CYS A 218 -5.28 -10.00 -21.28
CA CYS A 218 -5.66 -10.34 -19.90
C CYS A 218 -6.89 -9.52 -19.47
N ALA A 219 -7.93 -9.45 -20.32
CA ALA A 219 -9.13 -8.62 -20.09
C ALA A 219 -9.82 -8.88 -18.74
N GLU A 220 -9.77 -10.12 -18.25
CA GLU A 220 -10.35 -10.55 -16.98
C GLU A 220 -9.77 -9.83 -15.77
N LEU A 221 -8.55 -9.33 -15.83
CA LEU A 221 -7.92 -8.56 -14.74
C LEU A 221 -8.63 -7.23 -14.50
N SER A 222 -9.34 -6.70 -15.50
CA SER A 222 -10.12 -5.48 -15.34
C SER A 222 -11.26 -5.63 -14.31
N GLN A 223 -11.75 -6.85 -14.07
CA GLN A 223 -12.80 -7.15 -13.09
C GLN A 223 -12.29 -7.03 -11.65
N GLN A 224 -10.98 -7.17 -11.44
CA GLN A 224 -10.33 -7.02 -10.14
C GLN A 224 -9.87 -5.58 -9.86
N TYR A 225 -10.10 -4.67 -10.80
CA TYR A 225 -9.68 -3.28 -10.71
C TYR A 225 -10.89 -2.36 -10.58
N HIS A 226 -11.28 -2.06 -9.34
CA HIS A 226 -12.47 -1.29 -9.02
C HIS A 226 -12.22 0.21 -9.15
N GLN A 227 -13.17 0.92 -9.74
CA GLN A 227 -13.13 2.36 -9.95
C GLN A 227 -13.97 3.08 -8.88
N HIS A 228 -13.33 3.45 -7.76
CA HIS A 228 -14.03 4.10 -6.65
C HIS A 228 -14.29 5.58 -6.92
N THR A 229 -15.50 6.05 -6.61
CA THR A 229 -15.81 7.49 -6.58
C THR A 229 -15.55 8.08 -5.20
N ASP A 230 -15.51 9.40 -5.11
CA ASP A 230 -15.41 10.10 -3.82
C ASP A 230 -16.57 9.74 -2.86
N ALA A 231 -17.73 9.30 -3.37
CA ALA A 231 -18.90 8.90 -2.58
C ALA A 231 -18.61 7.75 -1.58
N VAL A 232 -17.63 6.86 -1.87
CA VAL A 232 -17.26 5.81 -0.91
C VAL A 232 -16.64 6.37 0.37
N LEU A 233 -16.24 7.63 0.37
CA LEU A 233 -15.65 8.35 1.51
C LEU A 233 -16.68 9.16 2.30
N ASP A 234 -17.96 9.19 1.89
CA ASP A 234 -19.01 9.95 2.56
C ASP A 234 -19.21 9.46 4.01
N GLY A 235 -19.30 10.40 4.93
CA GLY A 235 -19.37 10.13 6.36
C GLY A 235 -18.06 9.71 7.03
N ILE A 236 -16.95 9.63 6.29
CA ILE A 236 -15.61 9.40 6.86
C ILE A 236 -14.93 10.74 7.11
N VAL A 237 -14.53 10.99 8.35
CA VAL A 237 -13.75 12.18 8.71
C VAL A 237 -12.31 11.99 8.23
N LEU A 238 -11.91 12.76 7.22
CA LEU A 238 -10.59 12.65 6.61
C LEU A 238 -9.97 14.01 6.29
N ARG A 239 -8.66 14.02 6.14
CA ARG A 239 -7.88 15.17 5.63
C ARG A 239 -7.26 14.81 4.30
N ARG A 240 -7.44 15.67 3.28
CA ARG A 240 -6.69 15.57 2.01
C ARG A 240 -5.35 16.30 2.19
N LEU A 241 -4.29 15.55 2.46
CA LEU A 241 -2.94 16.11 2.62
C LEU A 241 -2.35 16.56 1.27
N PHE A 242 -2.81 15.95 0.19
CA PHE A 242 -2.55 16.37 -1.18
C PHE A 242 -3.80 16.14 -2.03
N ASP A 243 -4.18 17.11 -2.85
CA ASP A 243 -5.26 16.99 -3.81
C ASP A 243 -4.79 17.50 -5.19
N PRO A 244 -4.67 16.61 -6.18
CA PRO A 244 -4.24 16.99 -7.53
C PRO A 244 -5.24 17.90 -8.26
N ARG A 245 -6.48 18.00 -7.78
CA ARG A 245 -7.54 18.82 -8.35
C ARG A 245 -7.47 20.29 -7.93
N ARG A 246 -6.70 20.62 -6.87
CA ARG A 246 -6.49 22.02 -6.45
C ARG A 246 -5.86 22.83 -7.57
N TRP A 247 -6.38 24.04 -7.80
CA TRP A 247 -5.90 24.91 -8.87
C TRP A 247 -4.40 25.18 -8.79
N SER A 248 -3.85 25.40 -7.59
CA SER A 248 -2.42 25.62 -7.37
C SER A 248 -1.56 24.42 -7.86
N VAL A 249 -2.01 23.18 -7.63
CA VAL A 249 -1.35 21.98 -8.13
C VAL A 249 -1.47 21.89 -9.66
N ARG A 250 -2.62 22.26 -10.21
CA ARG A 250 -2.84 22.32 -11.67
C ARG A 250 -1.90 23.33 -12.34
N CYS A 251 -1.71 24.51 -11.74
CA CYS A 251 -0.74 25.51 -12.22
C CYS A 251 0.69 24.98 -12.17
N LEU A 252 1.11 24.34 -11.07
CA LEU A 252 2.44 23.74 -10.97
C LEU A 252 2.67 22.64 -12.02
N ARG A 253 1.64 21.85 -12.35
CA ARG A 253 1.72 20.88 -13.44
C ARG A 253 1.88 21.54 -14.81
N ALA A 254 1.15 22.62 -15.05
CA ALA A 254 1.30 23.39 -16.29
C ALA A 254 2.71 23.96 -16.46
N LEU A 255 3.38 24.28 -15.35
CA LEU A 255 4.80 24.68 -15.32
C LEU A 255 5.77 23.49 -15.38
N ARG A 256 5.29 22.30 -15.77
CA ARG A 256 6.05 21.05 -15.84
C ARG A 256 6.63 20.56 -14.50
N TRP A 257 6.17 21.09 -13.38
CA TRP A 257 6.51 20.57 -12.05
C TRP A 257 5.76 19.26 -11.82
N ARG A 258 6.53 18.21 -11.60
CA ARG A 258 6.00 16.84 -11.47
C ARG A 258 5.34 16.67 -10.12
N GLN A 259 4.05 16.43 -10.14
CA GLN A 259 3.23 16.21 -8.95
C GLN A 259 2.57 14.82 -9.04
N PRO A 260 2.29 14.17 -7.92
CA PRO A 260 1.46 12.96 -7.90
C PRO A 260 0.14 13.18 -8.65
N HIS A 261 -0.39 12.10 -9.25
CA HIS A 261 -1.63 12.18 -10.04
C HIS A 261 -2.86 11.98 -9.19
N PHE A 262 -2.72 11.33 -8.04
CA PHE A 262 -3.80 10.90 -7.17
C PHE A 262 -3.76 11.63 -5.84
N PRO A 263 -4.91 11.71 -5.13
CA PRO A 263 -4.97 12.34 -3.82
C PRO A 263 -4.16 11.56 -2.78
N TRP A 264 -3.78 12.23 -1.72
CA TRP A 264 -3.28 11.63 -0.51
C TRP A 264 -4.26 11.91 0.62
N LEU A 265 -4.94 10.87 1.09
CA LEU A 265 -5.92 10.91 2.15
C LEU A 265 -5.29 10.47 3.47
N CYS A 266 -5.66 11.14 4.56
CA CYS A 266 -5.31 10.78 5.92
C CYS A 266 -6.59 10.67 6.75
N ILE A 267 -6.82 9.49 7.33
CA ILE A 267 -7.99 9.14 8.15
C ILE A 267 -7.47 8.80 9.55
N ARG A 268 -7.89 9.53 10.59
CA ARG A 268 -7.53 9.25 11.98
C ARG A 268 -8.56 8.34 12.62
N LYS A 269 -8.10 7.31 13.33
CA LYS A 269 -9.02 6.39 13.99
C LYS A 269 -9.92 7.10 15.00
N ARG A 270 -9.38 7.96 15.85
CA ARG A 270 -10.14 8.68 16.89
C ARG A 270 -11.32 9.50 16.34
N ASP A 271 -11.20 9.99 15.10
CA ASP A 271 -12.24 10.79 14.44
C ASP A 271 -13.30 9.89 13.76
N ASN A 272 -13.09 8.55 13.73
CA ASN A 272 -13.89 7.56 13.01
C ASN A 272 -14.17 6.30 13.85
N LEU A 273 -14.38 6.44 15.15
CA LEU A 273 -14.54 5.30 16.07
C LEU A 273 -15.73 4.41 15.73
N ALA A 274 -16.85 4.99 15.29
CA ALA A 274 -18.03 4.22 14.88
C ALA A 274 -17.71 3.29 13.68
N LEU A 275 -16.97 3.79 12.70
CA LEU A 275 -16.53 2.98 11.55
C LEU A 275 -15.52 1.90 11.97
N ALA A 276 -14.66 2.18 12.93
CA ALA A 276 -13.70 1.21 13.46
C ALA A 276 -14.35 0.09 14.29
N ALA A 277 -15.56 0.32 14.81
CA ALA A 277 -16.33 -0.65 15.61
C ALA A 277 -17.23 -1.55 14.73
N ALA A 278 -17.59 -1.11 13.53
CA ALA A 278 -18.38 -1.87 12.56
C ALA A 278 -17.55 -2.97 11.90
#